data_2940dc053b7722402444f6fd3e2a207c
#
_entry.id   2940dc053b7722402444f6fd3e2a207c
#
_cell.length_a   1.000
_cell.length_b   1.000
_cell.length_c   1.000
_cell.angle_alpha   90.00
_cell.angle_beta   90.00
_cell.angle_gamma   90.00
#
_symmetry.space_group_name_H-M   'P 1'
#
loop_
_entity.id
_entity.type
_entity.pdbx_description
1 polymer ?
#
loop_
_entity_poly.entity_id
_entity_poly.type
_entity_poly.pdbx_seq_one_letter_code
_entity_poly.pdbx_strand_id
1 'polypeptide(L)'
;MYHIVVGIDDEAEHAMACVKEVVKLPGDASEKEVTLVHSFVDNPSGASATQIHSIREAGEYLEDHGIDYDVNESSGNPADVIIEFAEEEDADLIITAGRKRSPAGKALFGSVTQSVILNSDRPVMVTGAPRQ
;
A
#
# COMPACT_ATOMS: atom_id res chain seq x y z
N MET A 1 -7.12 -13.70 -11.55
CA MET A 1 -7.00 -13.31 -10.15
C MET A 1 -6.87 -11.79 -10.04
N TYR A 2 -7.57 -11.20 -9.10
CA TYR A 2 -7.52 -9.75 -8.91
C TYR A 2 -6.26 -9.37 -8.16
N HIS A 3 -5.35 -8.65 -8.81
CA HIS A 3 -4.06 -8.31 -8.24
C HIS A 3 -4.05 -6.88 -7.71
N ILE A 4 -3.73 -6.74 -6.44
CA ILE A 4 -3.73 -5.46 -5.74
C ILE A 4 -2.33 -5.15 -5.25
N VAL A 5 -1.82 -3.98 -5.60
CA VAL A 5 -0.55 -3.49 -5.09
C VAL A 5 -0.84 -2.47 -3.99
N VAL A 6 -0.28 -2.68 -2.82
CA VAL A 6 -0.47 -1.79 -1.67
C VAL A 6 0.85 -1.10 -1.34
N GLY A 7 0.84 0.23 -1.43
CA GLY A 7 2.00 1.02 -1.03
C GLY A 7 2.02 1.20 0.48
N ILE A 8 3.07 0.73 1.11
CA ILE A 8 3.20 0.73 2.57
C ILE A 8 4.23 1.78 2.99
N ASP A 9 3.87 2.61 3.95
CA ASP A 9 4.82 3.51 4.61
C ASP A 9 5.17 2.95 6.00
N ASP A 10 5.88 3.73 6.80
CA ASP A 10 6.36 3.29 8.11
C ASP A 10 5.30 3.34 9.19
N GLU A 11 4.11 3.85 8.89
CA GLU A 11 3.03 3.95 9.88
C GLU A 11 2.09 2.77 9.79
N ALA A 12 2.03 1.97 10.86
CA ALA A 12 1.21 0.78 10.90
C ALA A 12 -0.28 1.08 10.69
N GLU A 13 -0.74 2.22 11.17
CA GLU A 13 -2.15 2.62 11.01
C GLU A 13 -2.52 2.81 9.53
N HIS A 14 -1.59 3.37 8.74
CA HIS A 14 -1.81 3.54 7.31
C HIS A 14 -1.85 2.20 6.59
N ALA A 15 -0.90 1.32 6.92
CA ALA A 15 -0.86 -0.01 6.34
C ALA A 15 -2.13 -0.79 6.64
N MET A 16 -2.59 -0.74 7.89
CA MET A 16 -3.81 -1.43 8.30
C MET A 16 -5.04 -0.88 7.59
N ALA A 17 -5.12 0.44 7.42
CA ALA A 17 -6.23 1.03 6.68
C ALA A 17 -6.30 0.48 5.26
N CYS A 18 -5.15 0.34 4.60
CA CYS A 18 -5.10 -0.18 3.24
C CYS A 18 -5.54 -1.64 3.17
N VAL A 19 -5.00 -2.51 4.03
CA VAL A 19 -5.33 -3.94 3.95
C VAL A 19 -6.76 -4.24 4.40
N LYS A 20 -7.32 -3.43 5.28
CA LYS A 20 -8.73 -3.56 5.62
C LYS A 20 -9.62 -3.31 4.42
N GLU A 21 -9.24 -2.37 3.55
CA GLU A 21 -9.99 -2.14 2.32
C GLU A 21 -9.86 -3.31 1.35
N VAL A 22 -8.70 -3.96 1.29
CA VAL A 22 -8.52 -5.16 0.48
C VAL A 22 -9.55 -6.23 0.88
N VAL A 23 -9.70 -6.45 2.19
CA VAL A 23 -10.62 -7.47 2.70
C VAL A 23 -12.06 -7.12 2.34
N LYS A 24 -12.41 -5.84 2.34
CA LYS A 24 -13.76 -5.38 2.03
C LYS A 24 -14.10 -5.42 0.54
N LEU A 25 -13.12 -5.52 -0.35
CA LEU A 25 -13.39 -5.57 -1.78
C LEU A 25 -14.24 -6.79 -2.13
N PRO A 26 -15.14 -6.67 -3.10
CA PRO A 26 -15.94 -7.81 -3.55
C PRO A 26 -15.09 -8.96 -4.03
N GLY A 27 -15.60 -10.17 -3.88
CA GLY A 27 -14.92 -11.39 -4.32
C GLY A 27 -14.38 -12.18 -3.16
N ASP A 28 -14.07 -13.44 -3.43
CA ASP A 28 -13.52 -14.34 -2.43
C ASP A 28 -12.05 -14.04 -2.16
N ALA A 29 -11.60 -14.35 -0.95
CA ALA A 29 -10.20 -14.17 -0.58
C ALA A 29 -9.27 -14.93 -1.54
N SER A 30 -9.68 -16.11 -1.99
CA SER A 30 -8.89 -16.93 -2.91
C SER A 30 -8.76 -16.31 -4.31
N GLU A 31 -9.56 -15.31 -4.63
CA GLU A 31 -9.50 -14.63 -5.93
C GLU A 31 -8.65 -13.37 -5.89
N LYS A 32 -8.10 -13.04 -4.73
CA LYS A 32 -7.28 -11.86 -4.53
C LYS A 32 -5.84 -12.22 -4.28
N GLU A 33 -4.95 -11.45 -4.89
CA GLU A 33 -3.52 -11.57 -4.69
C GLU A 33 -2.98 -10.18 -4.38
N VAL A 34 -2.21 -10.07 -3.31
CA VAL A 34 -1.74 -8.78 -2.82
C VAL A 34 -0.22 -8.72 -2.82
N THR A 35 0.35 -7.62 -3.25
CA THR A 35 1.75 -7.34 -3.05
C THR A 35 1.88 -6.08 -2.20
N LEU A 36 2.53 -6.24 -1.05
CA LEU A 36 2.85 -5.12 -0.18
C LEU A 36 4.20 -4.55 -0.63
N VAL A 37 4.21 -3.30 -1.05
CA VAL A 37 5.42 -2.66 -1.58
C VAL A 37 5.91 -1.60 -0.62
N HIS A 38 7.16 -1.72 -0.22
CA HIS A 38 7.84 -0.71 0.58
C HIS A 38 9.12 -0.28 -0.13
N SER A 39 9.35 1.02 -0.17
CA SER A 39 10.56 1.57 -0.76
C SER A 39 11.38 2.28 0.30
N PHE A 40 12.66 1.95 0.37
CA PHE A 40 13.61 2.60 1.26
C PHE A 40 14.30 3.74 0.50
N VAL A 41 13.99 4.97 0.87
CA VAL A 41 14.69 6.14 0.33
C VAL A 41 16.11 6.17 0.90
N ASP A 42 16.23 5.78 2.16
CA ASP A 42 17.50 5.69 2.86
C ASP A 42 17.47 4.42 3.70
N ASN A 43 18.35 3.49 3.41
CA ASN A 43 18.38 2.20 4.09
C ASN A 43 19.79 1.97 4.71
N PRO A 44 20.17 2.78 5.68
CA PRO A 44 21.54 2.74 6.23
C PRO A 44 21.86 1.45 6.96
N SER A 45 20.89 0.76 7.49
CA SER A 45 21.10 -0.46 8.26
C SER A 45 20.85 -1.74 7.47
N GLY A 46 20.48 -1.63 6.19
CA GLY A 46 20.17 -2.79 5.38
C GLY A 46 18.91 -3.53 5.81
N ALA A 47 17.98 -2.84 6.45
CA ALA A 47 16.75 -3.45 6.93
C ALA A 47 15.86 -3.89 5.77
N SER A 48 15.23 -5.05 5.91
CA SER A 48 14.28 -5.58 4.94
C SER A 48 12.89 -5.00 5.20
N ALA A 49 12.08 -4.88 4.13
CA ALA A 49 10.70 -4.45 4.26
C ALA A 49 9.91 -5.38 5.20
N THR A 50 10.22 -6.67 5.20
CA THR A 50 9.54 -7.64 6.06
C THR A 50 9.85 -7.43 7.55
N GLN A 51 10.90 -6.69 7.86
CA GLN A 51 11.27 -6.36 9.24
C GLN A 51 10.53 -5.14 9.77
N ILE A 52 9.87 -4.40 8.89
CA ILE A 52 9.13 -3.22 9.29
C ILE A 52 7.82 -3.64 9.93
N HIS A 53 7.54 -3.07 11.10
CA HIS A 53 6.36 -3.42 11.87
C HIS A 53 5.05 -3.28 11.09
N SER A 54 4.92 -2.22 10.31
CA SER A 54 3.70 -1.98 9.53
C SER A 54 3.46 -3.07 8.50
N ILE A 55 4.52 -3.54 7.83
CA ILE A 55 4.42 -4.63 6.87
C ILE A 55 3.98 -5.92 7.57
N ARG A 56 4.58 -6.19 8.73
CA ARG A 56 4.27 -7.40 9.49
C ARG A 56 2.81 -7.44 9.91
N GLU A 57 2.31 -6.36 10.48
CA GLU A 57 0.92 -6.30 10.89
C GLU A 57 -0.04 -6.44 9.71
N ALA A 58 0.26 -5.77 8.61
CA ALA A 58 -0.56 -5.84 7.41
C ALA A 58 -0.61 -7.26 6.86
N GLY A 59 0.54 -7.94 6.80
CA GLY A 59 0.63 -9.31 6.33
C GLY A 59 -0.15 -10.27 7.21
N GLU A 60 -0.03 -10.13 8.52
CA GLU A 60 -0.79 -10.98 9.45
C GLU A 60 -2.29 -10.81 9.27
N TYR A 61 -2.74 -9.59 9.06
CA TYR A 61 -4.16 -9.31 8.83
C TYR A 61 -4.66 -9.99 7.56
N LEU A 62 -3.87 -9.94 6.49
CA LEU A 62 -4.23 -10.61 5.23
C LEU A 62 -4.26 -12.13 5.40
N GLU A 63 -3.27 -12.70 6.09
CA GLU A 63 -3.25 -14.14 6.37
C GLU A 63 -4.47 -14.59 7.17
N ASP A 64 -4.83 -13.81 8.18
CA ASP A 64 -6.00 -14.11 9.02
C ASP A 64 -7.29 -14.14 8.23
N HIS A 65 -7.33 -13.44 7.09
CA HIS A 65 -8.49 -13.39 6.22
C HIS A 65 -8.36 -14.28 4.97
N GLY A 66 -7.32 -15.11 4.94
CA GLY A 66 -7.16 -16.08 3.86
C GLY A 66 -6.69 -15.51 2.53
N ILE A 67 -6.08 -14.33 2.55
CA ILE A 67 -5.59 -13.67 1.34
C ILE A 67 -4.10 -13.90 1.20
N ASP A 68 -3.67 -14.41 0.05
CA ASP A 68 -2.25 -14.60 -0.24
C ASP A 68 -1.59 -13.26 -0.52
N TYR A 69 -0.39 -13.08 0.00
CA TYR A 69 0.36 -11.85 -0.23
C TYR A 69 1.85 -12.12 -0.39
N ASP A 70 2.51 -11.19 -1.06
CA ASP A 70 3.96 -11.13 -1.17
C ASP A 70 4.43 -9.77 -0.69
N VAL A 71 5.70 -9.68 -0.34
CA VAL A 71 6.33 -8.42 0.06
C VAL A 71 7.43 -8.08 -0.95
N ASN A 72 7.39 -6.87 -1.48
CA ASN A 72 8.43 -6.36 -2.34
C ASN A 72 9.13 -5.20 -1.65
N GLU A 73 10.45 -5.24 -1.59
CA GLU A 73 11.24 -4.15 -1.06
C GLU A 73 12.21 -3.65 -2.13
N SER A 74 12.36 -2.34 -2.22
CA SER A 74 13.24 -1.71 -3.18
C SER A 74 13.79 -0.42 -2.62
N SER A 75 14.90 0.05 -3.18
CA SER A 75 15.43 1.38 -2.90
C SER A 75 14.96 2.34 -3.98
N GLY A 76 14.82 3.60 -3.63
CA GLY A 76 14.51 4.64 -4.59
C GLY A 76 13.28 5.44 -4.22
N ASN A 77 12.79 6.21 -5.17
CA ASN A 77 11.60 7.04 -4.95
C ASN A 77 10.38 6.15 -4.74
N PRO A 78 9.68 6.27 -3.60
CA PRO A 78 8.58 5.37 -3.29
C PRO A 78 7.47 5.34 -4.35
N ALA A 79 7.08 6.48 -4.89
CA ALA A 79 6.02 6.53 -5.89
C ALA A 79 6.44 5.78 -7.16
N ASP A 80 7.67 6.00 -7.61
CA ASP A 80 8.18 5.32 -8.81
C ASP A 80 8.23 3.82 -8.62
N VAL A 81 8.67 3.35 -7.46
CA VAL A 81 8.73 1.93 -7.15
C VAL A 81 7.35 1.30 -7.20
N ILE A 82 6.36 1.96 -6.59
CA ILE A 82 4.98 1.46 -6.58
C ILE A 82 4.44 1.38 -8.02
N ILE A 83 4.61 2.42 -8.79
CA ILE A 83 4.10 2.49 -10.16
C ILE A 83 4.76 1.44 -11.05
N GLU A 84 6.08 1.35 -11.01
CA GLU A 84 6.82 0.36 -11.80
C GLU A 84 6.42 -1.06 -11.46
N PHE A 85 6.28 -1.36 -10.18
CA PHE A 85 5.90 -2.69 -9.75
C PHE A 85 4.48 -3.02 -10.19
N ALA A 86 3.56 -2.07 -10.09
CA ALA A 86 2.19 -2.28 -10.53
C ALA A 86 2.12 -2.57 -12.04
N GLU A 87 2.97 -1.92 -12.83
CA GLU A 87 3.02 -2.18 -14.26
C GLU A 87 3.63 -3.54 -14.57
N GLU A 88 4.72 -3.90 -13.92
CA GLU A 88 5.36 -5.19 -14.12
C GLU A 88 4.45 -6.35 -13.79
N GLU A 89 3.67 -6.22 -12.73
CA GLU A 89 2.76 -7.28 -12.28
C GLU A 89 1.37 -7.17 -12.88
N ASP A 90 1.14 -6.19 -13.73
CA ASP A 90 -0.16 -5.96 -14.35
C ASP A 90 -1.27 -5.87 -13.29
N ALA A 91 -1.04 -5.04 -12.29
CA ALA A 91 -1.97 -4.91 -11.18
C ALA A 91 -3.31 -4.30 -11.60
N ASP A 92 -4.37 -4.78 -11.00
CA ASP A 92 -5.71 -4.28 -11.26
C ASP A 92 -6.04 -3.04 -10.43
N LEU A 93 -5.36 -2.87 -9.30
CA LEU A 93 -5.63 -1.79 -8.37
C LEU A 93 -4.39 -1.47 -7.56
N ILE A 94 -4.15 -0.18 -7.32
CA ILE A 94 -3.15 0.29 -6.38
C ILE A 94 -3.88 0.90 -5.20
N ILE A 95 -3.47 0.57 -3.98
CA ILE A 95 -4.04 1.17 -2.76
C ILE A 95 -2.93 1.89 -2.02
N THR A 96 -3.17 3.13 -1.66
CA THR A 96 -2.27 3.92 -0.83
C THR A 96 -3.07 4.62 0.26
N ALA A 97 -2.39 5.06 1.31
CA ALA A 97 -3.04 5.78 2.40
C ALA A 97 -2.98 7.29 2.17
N GLY A 98 -4.08 7.96 2.44
CA GLY A 98 -4.13 9.41 2.45
C GLY A 98 -3.82 9.95 3.85
N ARG A 99 -3.57 11.24 3.91
CA ARG A 99 -3.37 11.92 5.19
C ARG A 99 -4.71 12.40 5.74
N LYS A 100 -4.70 12.80 6.99
CA LYS A 100 -5.87 13.39 7.64
C LYS A 100 -6.25 14.69 6.93
N ARG A 101 -7.52 15.06 7.06
CA ARG A 101 -7.97 16.34 6.57
C ARG A 101 -7.34 17.48 7.39
N SER A 102 -7.03 18.59 6.71
CA SER A 102 -6.56 19.77 7.38
C SER A 102 -7.70 20.40 8.21
N PRO A 103 -7.40 21.30 9.14
CA PRO A 103 -8.44 22.02 9.89
C PRO A 103 -9.43 22.78 9.00
N ALA A 104 -9.02 23.15 7.78
CA ALA A 104 -9.91 23.80 6.82
C ALA A 104 -10.82 22.80 6.08
N GLY A 105 -10.75 21.52 6.41
CA GLY A 105 -11.58 20.48 5.79
C GLY A 105 -11.07 19.94 4.47
N LYS A 106 -9.89 20.35 4.04
CA LYS A 106 -9.32 19.87 2.78
C LYS A 106 -8.62 18.55 2.99
N ALA A 107 -8.83 17.61 2.08
CA ALA A 107 -8.09 16.37 2.10
C ALA A 107 -6.62 16.63 1.76
N LEU A 108 -5.73 16.03 2.53
CA LEU A 108 -4.30 16.14 2.29
C LEU A 108 -3.77 14.78 1.85
N PHE A 109 -3.03 14.77 0.75
CA PHE A 109 -2.35 13.59 0.27
C PHE A 109 -0.85 13.77 0.50
N GLY A 110 -0.18 12.71 0.94
CA GLY A 110 1.26 12.73 0.99
C GLY A 110 1.85 12.82 -0.42
N SER A 111 3.11 13.23 -0.52
CA SER A 111 3.75 13.39 -1.83
C SER A 111 3.78 12.08 -2.63
N VAL A 112 3.96 10.95 -1.96
CA VAL A 112 3.97 9.65 -2.63
C VAL A 112 2.61 9.33 -3.24
N THR A 113 1.54 9.47 -2.46
CA THR A 113 0.19 9.20 -2.92
C THR A 113 -0.19 10.12 -4.09
N GLN A 114 0.14 11.39 -3.99
CA GLN A 114 -0.14 12.35 -5.05
C GLN A 114 0.60 11.98 -6.34
N SER A 115 1.87 11.61 -6.24
CA SER A 115 2.65 11.17 -7.40
C SER A 115 2.07 9.92 -8.05
N VAL A 116 1.62 8.96 -7.25
CA VAL A 116 1.02 7.74 -7.77
C VAL A 116 -0.27 8.07 -8.53
N ILE A 117 -1.12 8.92 -7.97
CA ILE A 117 -2.37 9.33 -8.62
C ILE A 117 -2.08 9.99 -9.98
N LEU A 118 -1.09 10.89 -10.01
CA LEU A 118 -0.81 11.68 -11.21
C LEU A 118 -0.09 10.89 -12.31
N ASN A 119 0.67 9.87 -11.95
CA ASN A 119 1.58 9.22 -12.89
C ASN A 119 1.25 7.75 -13.19
N SER A 120 0.26 7.18 -12.53
CA SER A 120 -0.14 5.80 -12.80
C SER A 120 -1.33 5.77 -13.75
N ASP A 121 -1.31 4.79 -14.66
CA ASP A 121 -2.45 4.52 -15.55
C ASP A 121 -3.46 3.54 -14.91
N ARG A 122 -3.15 3.02 -13.74
CA ARG A 122 -3.99 2.04 -13.08
C ARG A 122 -4.92 2.71 -12.08
N PRO A 123 -6.08 2.10 -11.79
CA PRO A 123 -6.94 2.64 -10.74
C PRO A 123 -6.21 2.75 -9.41
N VAL A 124 -6.41 3.86 -8.72
CA VAL A 124 -5.77 4.12 -7.44
C VAL A 124 -6.86 4.38 -6.40
N MET A 125 -6.84 3.57 -5.34
CA MET A 125 -7.72 3.78 -4.20
C MET A 125 -6.90 4.42 -3.08
N VAL A 126 -7.40 5.53 -2.55
CA VAL A 126 -6.74 6.22 -1.45
C VAL A 126 -7.60 6.07 -0.20
N THR A 127 -7.05 5.40 0.82
CA THR A 127 -7.78 5.22 2.07
C THR A 127 -7.62 6.47 2.92
N GLY A 128 -8.65 6.78 3.69
CA GLY A 128 -8.53 7.85 4.67
C GLY A 128 -7.62 7.43 5.82
N ALA A 129 -6.94 8.41 6.41
CA ALA A 129 -6.17 8.14 7.62
C ALA A 129 -7.15 7.85 8.76
N PRO A 130 -6.79 6.92 9.68
CA PRO A 130 -7.66 6.63 10.82
C PRO A 130 -7.88 7.87 11.66
N ARG A 131 -9.10 8.00 12.17
CA ARG A 131 -9.41 9.09 13.11
C ARG A 131 -8.93 8.70 14.50
N GLN A 132 -8.43 9.66 15.18
CA GLN A 132 -8.04 9.49 16.58
C GLN A 132 -9.17 9.88 17.49
#